data_e5ec5885c1b7cd5c872c2b3f9c78739c
#
_entry.id   e5ec5885c1b7cd5c872c2b3f9c78739c
#
_cell.length_a   1.000
_cell.length_b   1.000
_cell.length_c   1.000
_cell.angle_alpha   90.00
_cell.angle_beta   90.00
_cell.angle_gamma   90.00
#
_symmetry.space_group_name_H-M   'P 1'
#
loop_
_entity.id
_entity.type
_entity.pdbx_description
1 polymer ?
#
loop_
_entity_poly.entity_id
_entity_poly.type
_entity_poly.pdbx_seq_one_letter_code
_entity_poly.pdbx_strand_id
1 'polypeptide(L)'
;EICACLVGSEMCIRDSNKEVLKKWQDGDIFHKSLEIREGHPSFVFYEGPPSANGMPGIHHVIARSIKDIFCRYKTMKGYLVNRKAGWDTHGLPVELGVEKTLGITKEDIGKKISVAEYNAACRRDVMKFTKEWTDLTQKMGYWVDLENPYITYDNRYIETLWYLLKELYKKGLLYKGYTIQPYSPAAGTGLSSHELNQPGCCLLYTSPSPRD
;
A
#
# COMPACT_ATOMS: atom_id res chain seq x y z
N GLU A 1 30.94 23.40 21.39
CA GLU A 1 30.35 22.54 22.45
C GLU A 1 28.92 22.11 22.10
N ILE A 2 28.05 22.99 21.60
CA ILE A 2 26.68 22.64 21.24
C ILE A 2 26.61 21.61 20.07
N CYS A 3 27.51 21.71 19.09
CA CYS A 3 27.61 20.74 18.01
C CYS A 3 28.03 19.33 18.45
N ALA A 4 28.94 19.24 19.41
CA ALA A 4 29.41 17.95 19.94
C ALA A 4 28.33 17.23 20.76
N CYS A 5 27.47 17.98 21.47
CA CYS A 5 26.33 17.43 22.19
C CYS A 5 25.23 16.91 21.26
N LEU A 6 24.96 17.60 20.13
CA LEU A 6 23.97 17.16 19.12
C LEU A 6 24.43 15.89 18.40
N VAL A 7 25.70 15.81 18.01
CA VAL A 7 26.26 14.60 17.36
C VAL A 7 26.28 13.43 18.33
N GLY A 8 26.60 13.65 19.60
CA GLY A 8 26.53 12.61 20.63
C GLY A 8 25.10 12.13 20.91
N SER A 9 24.13 13.04 20.95
CA SER A 9 22.72 12.68 21.17
C SER A 9 22.11 11.89 19.99
N GLU A 10 22.47 12.23 18.75
CA GLU A 10 22.01 11.49 17.57
C GLU A 10 22.55 10.06 17.53
N MET A 11 23.82 9.85 17.87
CA MET A 11 24.39 8.51 17.98
C MET A 11 23.71 7.70 19.10
N CYS A 12 23.50 8.29 20.27
CA CYS A 12 22.79 7.62 21.37
C CYS A 12 21.36 7.25 21.03
N ILE A 13 20.61 8.13 20.35
CA ILE A 13 19.24 7.83 19.89
C ILE A 13 19.24 6.67 18.90
N ARG A 14 20.16 6.65 17.95
CA ARG A 14 20.24 5.60 16.91
C ARG A 14 20.57 4.23 17.49
N ASP A 15 21.47 4.17 18.45
CA ASP A 15 21.85 2.92 19.12
C ASP A 15 20.73 2.44 20.05
N SER A 16 20.12 3.34 20.79
CA SER A 16 18.96 3.07 21.63
C SER A 16 17.78 2.51 20.83
N ASN A 17 17.52 3.05 19.62
CA ASN A 17 16.48 2.52 18.76
C ASN A 17 16.73 1.06 18.34
N LYS A 18 17.96 0.71 18.01
CA LYS A 18 18.32 -0.67 17.65
C LYS A 18 18.12 -1.64 18.82
N GLU A 19 18.53 -1.22 20.03
CA GLU A 19 18.33 -2.03 21.24
C GLU A 19 16.85 -2.23 21.55
N VAL A 20 16.03 -1.19 21.42
CA VAL A 20 14.58 -1.27 21.64
C VAL A 20 13.91 -2.18 20.60
N LEU A 21 14.25 -2.03 19.32
CA LEU A 21 13.72 -2.90 18.27
C LEU A 21 14.10 -4.36 18.52
N LYS A 22 15.33 -4.63 18.92
CA LYS A 22 15.76 -5.97 19.29
C LYS A 22 14.98 -6.52 20.47
N LYS A 23 14.81 -5.74 21.54
CA LYS A 23 13.98 -6.15 22.70
C LYS A 23 12.53 -6.46 22.29
N TRP A 24 11.96 -5.71 21.36
CA TRP A 24 10.61 -5.96 20.87
C TRP A 24 10.53 -7.26 20.07
N GLN A 25 11.53 -7.55 19.24
CA GLN A 25 11.60 -8.78 18.46
C GLN A 25 11.86 -10.00 19.36
N ASP A 26 12.88 -9.95 20.22
CA ASP A 26 13.24 -11.05 21.12
C ASP A 26 12.09 -11.36 22.11
N GLY A 27 11.36 -10.35 22.52
CA GLY A 27 10.24 -10.47 23.46
C GLY A 27 8.90 -10.72 22.81
N ASP A 28 8.80 -10.71 21.48
CA ASP A 28 7.53 -10.79 20.72
C ASP A 28 6.45 -9.84 21.25
N ILE A 29 6.86 -8.59 21.48
CA ILE A 29 6.03 -7.59 22.19
C ILE A 29 4.75 -7.26 21.42
N PHE A 30 4.80 -7.29 20.09
CA PHE A 30 3.62 -7.02 19.28
C PHE A 30 2.52 -8.06 19.49
N HIS A 31 2.80 -9.36 19.36
CA HIS A 31 1.81 -10.42 19.58
C HIS A 31 1.35 -10.46 21.03
N LYS A 32 2.24 -10.33 22.00
CA LYS A 32 1.86 -10.18 23.41
C LYS A 32 0.91 -9.02 23.66
N SER A 33 1.08 -7.91 22.93
CA SER A 33 0.17 -6.76 23.05
C SER A 33 -1.25 -7.07 22.56
N LEU A 34 -1.43 -8.04 21.66
CA LEU A 34 -2.73 -8.54 21.21
C LEU A 34 -3.28 -9.56 22.20
N GLU A 35 -2.48 -10.55 22.60
CA GLU A 35 -2.87 -11.62 23.52
C GLU A 35 -3.45 -11.10 24.85
N ILE A 36 -2.76 -10.15 25.48
CA ILE A 36 -3.21 -9.57 26.77
C ILE A 36 -4.48 -8.72 26.64
N ARG A 37 -4.97 -8.48 25.43
CA ARG A 37 -6.19 -7.73 25.11
C ARG A 37 -7.28 -8.58 24.48
N GLU A 38 -7.12 -9.89 24.45
CA GLU A 38 -8.19 -10.78 24.04
C GLU A 38 -9.43 -10.58 24.91
N GLY A 39 -10.59 -10.44 24.29
CA GLY A 39 -11.84 -10.11 24.98
C GLY A 39 -12.05 -8.63 25.30
N HIS A 40 -11.08 -7.76 25.08
CA HIS A 40 -11.26 -6.32 25.23
C HIS A 40 -12.00 -5.71 24.02
N PRO A 41 -12.57 -4.50 24.16
CA PRO A 41 -13.19 -3.81 23.03
C PRO A 41 -12.25 -3.68 21.83
N SER A 42 -12.73 -4.03 20.65
CA SER A 42 -11.96 -3.95 19.42
C SER A 42 -11.93 -2.53 18.87
N PHE A 43 -10.76 -2.07 18.42
CA PHE A 43 -10.61 -0.89 17.57
C PHE A 43 -10.26 -1.36 16.16
N VAL A 44 -11.22 -1.19 15.25
CA VAL A 44 -11.05 -1.62 13.86
C VAL A 44 -10.21 -0.60 13.10
N PHE A 45 -9.13 -1.07 12.50
CA PHE A 45 -8.24 -0.28 11.68
C PHE A 45 -8.05 -0.92 10.31
N TYR A 46 -8.30 -0.16 9.25
CA TYR A 46 -8.06 -0.59 7.87
C TYR A 46 -6.83 0.11 7.31
N GLU A 47 -5.86 -0.68 6.88
CA GLU A 47 -4.65 -0.21 6.20
C GLU A 47 -4.94 0.01 4.71
N GLY A 48 -4.45 1.13 4.15
CA GLY A 48 -4.28 1.27 2.71
C GLY A 48 -2.97 0.59 2.30
N PRO A 49 -3.02 -0.57 1.65
CA PRO A 49 -1.81 -1.34 1.36
C PRO A 49 -0.99 -0.66 0.27
N PRO A 50 0.35 -0.67 0.38
CA PRO A 50 1.21 -0.18 -0.68
C PRO A 50 1.31 -1.18 -1.84
N SER A 51 1.63 -0.68 -3.03
CA SER A 51 2.14 -1.51 -4.12
C SER A 51 3.64 -1.75 -3.95
N ALA A 52 4.08 -3.00 -4.08
CA ALA A 52 5.50 -3.34 -3.96
C ALA A 52 6.25 -3.37 -5.31
N ASN A 53 5.73 -2.71 -6.33
CA ASN A 53 6.36 -2.52 -7.64
C ASN A 53 7.39 -1.38 -7.66
N GLY A 54 7.46 -0.57 -6.59
CA GLY A 54 8.42 0.53 -6.43
C GLY A 54 9.07 0.54 -5.04
N MET A 55 10.20 1.22 -4.94
CA MET A 55 10.91 1.43 -3.67
C MET A 55 10.10 2.33 -2.73
N PRO A 56 10.11 2.04 -1.41
CA PRO A 56 9.45 2.92 -0.45
C PRO A 56 10.14 4.29 -0.36
N GLY A 57 9.34 5.36 -0.37
CA GLY A 57 9.80 6.73 -0.21
C GLY A 57 9.49 7.33 1.16
N ILE A 58 10.02 8.53 1.43
CA ILE A 58 9.83 9.23 2.73
C ILE A 58 8.36 9.51 3.06
N HIS A 59 7.54 9.78 2.05
CA HIS A 59 6.09 9.99 2.24
C HIS A 59 5.39 8.75 2.80
N HIS A 60 5.85 7.55 2.44
CA HIS A 60 5.34 6.30 3.01
C HIS A 60 5.72 6.15 4.49
N VAL A 61 6.94 6.59 4.87
CA VAL A 61 7.38 6.60 6.26
C VAL A 61 6.48 7.51 7.10
N ILE A 62 6.23 8.73 6.63
CA ILE A 62 5.37 9.71 7.32
C ILE A 62 3.95 9.15 7.50
N ALA A 63 3.33 8.66 6.41
CA ALA A 63 1.99 8.10 6.47
C ALA A 63 1.88 6.92 7.45
N ARG A 64 2.85 6.01 7.44
CA ARG A 64 2.90 4.85 8.36
C ARG A 64 3.10 5.25 9.79
N SER A 65 3.97 6.24 10.06
CA SER A 65 4.19 6.77 11.41
C SER A 65 2.90 7.36 11.99
N ILE A 66 2.14 8.12 11.20
CA ILE A 66 0.86 8.68 11.65
C ILE A 66 -0.14 7.56 11.97
N LYS A 67 -0.27 6.56 11.12
CA LYS A 67 -1.15 5.41 11.35
C LYS A 67 -0.78 4.66 12.63
N ASP A 68 0.51 4.42 12.85
CA ASP A 68 1.03 3.70 14.01
C ASP A 68 0.75 4.46 15.33
N ILE A 69 0.83 5.78 15.33
CA ILE A 69 0.48 6.61 16.49
C ILE A 69 -0.96 6.32 16.96
N PHE A 70 -1.93 6.34 16.05
CA PHE A 70 -3.34 6.07 16.39
C PHE A 70 -3.53 4.64 16.90
N CYS A 71 -2.93 3.67 16.25
CA CYS A 71 -3.03 2.27 16.65
C CYS A 71 -2.38 2.03 18.02
N ARG A 72 -1.19 2.57 18.27
CA ARG A 72 -0.51 2.48 19.58
C ARG A 72 -1.29 3.19 20.67
N TYR A 73 -1.79 4.38 20.40
CA TYR A 73 -2.63 5.11 21.35
C TYR A 73 -3.85 4.28 21.78
N LYS A 74 -4.56 3.68 20.81
CA LYS A 74 -5.71 2.82 21.13
C LYS A 74 -5.30 1.56 21.87
N THR A 75 -4.17 0.95 21.53
CA THR A 75 -3.60 -0.17 22.26
C THR A 75 -3.29 0.21 23.71
N MET A 76 -2.68 1.37 23.97
CA MET A 76 -2.42 1.87 25.32
C MET A 76 -3.70 2.18 26.11
N LYS A 77 -4.78 2.53 25.41
CA LYS A 77 -6.11 2.72 26.01
C LYS A 77 -6.84 1.40 26.31
N GLY A 78 -6.23 0.25 26.08
CA GLY A 78 -6.80 -1.06 26.39
C GLY A 78 -7.62 -1.69 25.27
N TYR A 79 -7.62 -1.12 24.06
CA TYR A 79 -8.33 -1.73 22.93
C TYR A 79 -7.50 -2.85 22.29
N LEU A 80 -8.18 -3.89 21.81
CA LEU A 80 -7.60 -4.85 20.88
C LEU A 80 -7.53 -4.22 19.50
N VAL A 81 -6.32 -4.03 18.97
CA VAL A 81 -6.08 -3.41 17.66
C VAL A 81 -5.36 -4.40 16.75
N ASN A 82 -6.14 -5.19 16.02
CA ASN A 82 -5.60 -6.06 14.97
C ASN A 82 -5.11 -5.22 13.79
N ARG A 83 -3.85 -5.44 13.39
CA ARG A 83 -3.18 -4.71 12.32
C ARG A 83 -2.60 -5.71 11.34
N LYS A 84 -3.23 -5.83 10.18
CA LYS A 84 -2.83 -6.76 9.15
C LYS A 84 -2.10 -6.03 8.03
N ALA A 85 -0.92 -6.52 7.65
CA ALA A 85 -0.24 -6.03 6.46
C ALA A 85 -1.00 -6.44 5.19
N GLY A 86 -0.76 -5.72 4.11
CA GLY A 86 -1.36 -6.03 2.82
C GLY A 86 -0.53 -5.48 1.67
N TRP A 87 -0.80 -6.02 0.47
CA TRP A 87 -0.19 -5.59 -0.78
C TRP A 87 -1.26 -5.28 -1.81
N ASP A 88 -1.22 -4.04 -2.33
CA ASP A 88 -1.99 -3.66 -3.51
C ASP A 88 -1.25 -4.13 -4.76
N THR A 89 -1.90 -4.98 -5.53
CA THR A 89 -1.27 -5.71 -6.64
C THR A 89 -1.95 -5.46 -7.98
N HIS A 90 -2.82 -4.47 -8.04
CA HIS A 90 -3.56 -4.12 -9.25
C HIS A 90 -3.26 -2.69 -9.70
N GLY A 91 -3.66 -2.41 -10.93
CA GLY A 91 -3.70 -1.07 -11.46
C GLY A 91 -2.69 -0.78 -12.56
N LEU A 92 -2.93 0.33 -13.21
CA LEU A 92 -2.19 0.84 -14.36
C LEU A 92 -0.66 0.96 -14.15
N PRO A 93 -0.15 1.37 -12.97
CA PRO A 93 1.30 1.45 -12.77
C PRO A 93 2.02 0.11 -12.91
N VAL A 94 1.39 -0.99 -12.50
CA VAL A 94 1.95 -2.35 -12.64
C VAL A 94 1.94 -2.76 -14.12
N GLU A 95 0.82 -2.55 -14.80
CA GLU A 95 0.66 -2.88 -16.22
C GLU A 95 1.69 -2.14 -17.08
N LEU A 96 1.78 -0.82 -16.95
CA LEU A 96 2.74 0.00 -17.70
C LEU A 96 4.19 -0.36 -17.40
N GLY A 97 4.51 -0.72 -16.15
CA GLY A 97 5.84 -1.18 -15.76
C GLY A 97 6.22 -2.46 -16.48
N VAL A 98 5.31 -3.42 -16.53
CA VAL A 98 5.52 -4.72 -17.21
C VAL A 98 5.57 -4.56 -18.73
N GLU A 99 4.67 -3.78 -19.32
CA GLU A 99 4.70 -3.46 -20.77
C GLU A 99 6.03 -2.86 -21.19
N LYS A 100 6.53 -1.90 -20.41
CA LYS A 100 7.84 -1.28 -20.63
C LYS A 100 8.99 -2.30 -20.51
N THR A 101 8.93 -3.18 -19.52
CA THR A 101 9.98 -4.19 -19.29
C THR A 101 10.00 -5.24 -20.40
N LEU A 102 8.84 -5.64 -20.91
CA LEU A 102 8.70 -6.62 -21.98
C LEU A 102 8.82 -6.01 -23.38
N GLY A 103 8.82 -4.68 -23.50
CA GLY A 103 8.86 -3.98 -24.79
C GLY A 103 7.60 -4.22 -25.64
N ILE A 104 6.44 -4.38 -25.00
CA ILE A 104 5.17 -4.64 -25.66
C ILE A 104 4.17 -3.50 -25.38
N THR A 105 3.12 -3.48 -26.17
CA THR A 105 1.95 -2.61 -25.96
C THR A 105 0.75 -3.43 -25.53
N LYS A 106 -0.26 -2.77 -25.00
CA LYS A 106 -1.53 -3.40 -24.62
C LYS A 106 -2.17 -4.22 -25.75
N GLU A 107 -1.99 -3.80 -27.01
CA GLU A 107 -2.52 -4.48 -28.18
C GLU A 107 -1.79 -5.80 -28.52
N ASP A 108 -0.59 -5.99 -28.00
CA ASP A 108 0.22 -7.18 -28.19
C ASP A 108 -0.20 -8.33 -27.27
N ILE A 109 -0.96 -8.03 -26.21
CA ILE A 109 -1.46 -9.03 -25.24
C ILE A 109 -2.50 -9.91 -25.93
N GLY A 110 -2.28 -11.20 -25.88
CA GLY A 110 -3.09 -12.20 -26.61
C GLY A 110 -2.66 -12.41 -28.06
N LYS A 111 -1.70 -11.64 -28.58
CA LYS A 111 -1.14 -11.79 -29.93
C LYS A 111 0.33 -12.21 -29.90
N LYS A 112 1.21 -11.38 -29.32
CA LYS A 112 2.64 -11.65 -29.19
C LYS A 112 2.99 -12.38 -27.89
N ILE A 113 2.22 -12.13 -26.84
CA ILE A 113 2.36 -12.78 -25.54
C ILE A 113 0.98 -13.29 -25.11
N SER A 114 0.90 -14.46 -24.52
CA SER A 114 -0.35 -14.96 -23.99
C SER A 114 -0.79 -14.18 -22.73
N VAL A 115 -2.09 -14.11 -22.49
CA VAL A 115 -2.64 -13.46 -21.28
C VAL A 115 -2.07 -14.11 -20.01
N ALA A 116 -1.87 -15.42 -20.01
CA ALA A 116 -1.32 -16.15 -18.87
C ALA A 116 0.13 -15.73 -18.56
N GLU A 117 0.97 -15.62 -19.59
CA GLU A 117 2.38 -15.18 -19.45
C GLU A 117 2.45 -13.71 -19.00
N TYR A 118 1.60 -12.85 -19.56
CA TYR A 118 1.49 -11.45 -19.15
C TYR A 118 1.09 -11.34 -17.67
N ASN A 119 0.04 -12.04 -17.24
CA ASN A 119 -0.39 -12.07 -15.86
C ASN A 119 0.69 -12.62 -14.92
N ALA A 120 1.43 -13.63 -15.34
CA ALA A 120 2.56 -14.17 -14.57
C ALA A 120 3.70 -13.13 -14.42
N ALA A 121 3.95 -12.34 -15.46
CA ALA A 121 4.92 -11.24 -15.41
C ALA A 121 4.46 -10.14 -14.45
N CYS A 122 3.19 -9.73 -14.50
CA CYS A 122 2.61 -8.74 -13.57
C CYS A 122 2.71 -9.20 -12.11
N ARG A 123 2.38 -10.46 -11.83
CA ARG A 123 2.48 -11.03 -10.47
C ARG A 123 3.92 -11.05 -9.94
N ARG A 124 4.90 -11.27 -10.79
CA ARG A 124 6.32 -11.20 -10.38
C ARG A 124 6.77 -9.76 -10.14
N ASP A 125 6.41 -8.85 -11.02
CA ASP A 125 6.87 -7.47 -10.95
C ASP A 125 6.26 -6.72 -9.77
N VAL A 126 4.97 -6.92 -9.49
CA VAL A 126 4.28 -6.22 -8.40
C VAL A 126 4.80 -6.59 -7.00
N MET A 127 5.44 -7.74 -6.84
CA MET A 127 6.00 -8.20 -5.56
C MET A 127 7.52 -7.99 -5.47
N LYS A 128 8.11 -7.29 -6.43
CA LYS A 128 9.57 -7.18 -6.59
C LYS A 128 10.27 -6.56 -5.38
N PHE A 129 9.69 -5.58 -4.74
CA PHE A 129 10.29 -4.83 -3.62
C PHE A 129 9.68 -5.15 -2.26
N THR A 130 9.01 -6.29 -2.11
CA THR A 130 8.40 -6.69 -0.83
C THR A 130 9.39 -6.79 0.30
N LYS A 131 10.61 -7.23 0.01
CA LYS A 131 11.68 -7.32 1.01
C LYS A 131 12.07 -5.94 1.54
N GLU A 132 12.30 -4.98 0.65
CA GLU A 132 12.67 -3.60 1.00
C GLU A 132 11.57 -2.92 1.83
N TRP A 133 10.32 -3.16 1.48
CA TRP A 133 9.16 -2.70 2.24
C TRP A 133 9.06 -3.34 3.62
N THR A 134 9.32 -4.63 3.74
CA THR A 134 9.35 -5.36 5.01
C THR A 134 10.48 -4.86 5.88
N ASP A 135 11.70 -4.74 5.33
CA ASP A 135 12.88 -4.22 6.03
C ASP A 135 12.63 -2.79 6.54
N LEU A 136 12.02 -1.92 5.74
CA LEU A 136 11.66 -0.57 6.16
C LEU A 136 10.64 -0.61 7.30
N THR A 137 9.60 -1.41 7.19
CA THR A 137 8.55 -1.55 8.20
C THR A 137 9.13 -1.97 9.55
N GLN A 138 10.03 -2.94 9.54
CA GLN A 138 10.73 -3.40 10.74
C GLN A 138 11.67 -2.31 11.33
N LYS A 139 12.45 -1.63 10.47
CA LYS A 139 13.35 -0.54 10.90
C LYS A 139 12.61 0.64 11.51
N MET A 140 11.41 0.93 11.03
CA MET A 140 10.55 1.97 11.61
C MET A 140 9.96 1.56 12.96
N GLY A 141 9.99 0.27 13.30
CA GLY A 141 9.26 -0.27 14.44
C GLY A 141 7.75 -0.17 14.27
N TYR A 142 7.25 -0.18 13.05
CA TYR A 142 5.82 -0.18 12.77
C TYR A 142 5.21 -1.55 13.11
N TRP A 143 4.28 -1.57 14.06
CA TRP A 143 3.64 -2.79 14.53
C TRP A 143 2.51 -3.21 13.59
N VAL A 144 2.75 -4.22 12.80
CA VAL A 144 1.79 -4.80 11.87
C VAL A 144 2.13 -6.28 11.63
N ASP A 145 1.11 -7.12 11.48
CA ASP A 145 1.30 -8.53 11.13
C ASP A 145 1.78 -8.65 9.68
N LEU A 146 3.07 -8.96 9.52
CA LEU A 146 3.74 -9.20 8.25
C LEU A 146 3.75 -10.67 7.85
N GLU A 147 3.40 -11.59 8.76
CA GLU A 147 3.46 -13.04 8.51
C GLU A 147 2.26 -13.50 7.69
N ASN A 148 1.11 -12.87 7.90
CA ASN A 148 -0.14 -13.22 7.23
C ASN A 148 -0.72 -12.04 6.45
N PRO A 149 0.02 -11.44 5.50
CA PRO A 149 -0.47 -10.31 4.73
C PRO A 149 -1.62 -10.73 3.81
N TYR A 150 -2.57 -9.84 3.56
CA TYR A 150 -3.49 -10.03 2.46
C TYR A 150 -2.89 -9.51 1.15
N ILE A 151 -3.18 -10.19 0.06
CA ILE A 151 -2.70 -9.82 -1.28
C ILE A 151 -3.92 -9.68 -2.17
N THR A 152 -4.08 -8.54 -2.82
CA THR A 152 -5.32 -8.24 -3.54
C THR A 152 -5.55 -9.11 -4.77
N TYR A 153 -4.52 -9.77 -5.34
CA TYR A 153 -4.70 -10.78 -6.40
C TYR A 153 -4.98 -12.20 -5.88
N ASP A 154 -4.98 -12.43 -4.55
CA ASP A 154 -5.33 -13.74 -3.98
C ASP A 154 -6.81 -14.02 -4.20
N ASN A 155 -7.13 -15.24 -4.61
CA ASN A 155 -8.51 -15.65 -4.89
C ASN A 155 -9.42 -15.45 -3.67
N ARG A 156 -8.96 -15.72 -2.46
CA ARG A 156 -9.73 -15.49 -1.23
C ARG A 156 -10.13 -14.04 -1.03
N TYR A 157 -9.21 -13.11 -1.38
CA TYR A 157 -9.51 -11.68 -1.33
C TYR A 157 -10.54 -11.32 -2.42
N ILE A 158 -10.33 -11.78 -3.65
CA ILE A 158 -11.21 -11.51 -4.79
C ILE A 158 -12.62 -12.07 -4.53
N GLU A 159 -12.74 -13.30 -4.06
CA GLU A 159 -14.03 -13.93 -3.72
C GLU A 159 -14.78 -13.16 -2.62
N THR A 160 -14.07 -12.72 -1.59
CA THR A 160 -14.66 -11.89 -0.52
C THR A 160 -15.16 -10.56 -1.07
N LEU A 161 -14.39 -9.90 -1.92
CA LEU A 161 -14.78 -8.64 -2.57
C LEU A 161 -16.01 -8.83 -3.45
N TRP A 162 -16.04 -9.88 -4.24
CA TRP A 162 -17.20 -10.21 -5.09
C TRP A 162 -18.46 -10.51 -4.27
N TYR A 163 -18.31 -11.19 -3.15
CA TYR A 163 -19.41 -11.42 -2.22
C TYR A 163 -19.97 -10.07 -1.70
N LEU A 164 -19.13 -9.16 -1.27
CA LEU A 164 -19.55 -7.84 -0.79
C LEU A 164 -20.23 -7.03 -1.90
N LEU A 165 -19.69 -7.02 -3.12
CA LEU A 165 -20.31 -6.35 -4.27
C LEU A 165 -21.69 -6.96 -4.60
N LYS A 166 -21.83 -8.28 -4.51
CA LYS A 166 -23.11 -8.96 -4.69
C LYS A 166 -24.14 -8.52 -3.64
N GLU A 167 -23.73 -8.38 -2.39
CA GLU A 167 -24.64 -7.90 -1.34
C GLU A 167 -25.03 -6.43 -1.54
N LEU A 168 -24.12 -5.58 -2.00
CA LEU A 168 -24.44 -4.20 -2.39
C LEU A 168 -25.42 -4.15 -3.57
N TYR A 169 -25.21 -5.01 -4.57
CA TYR A 169 -26.13 -5.10 -5.71
C TYR A 169 -27.54 -5.51 -5.29
N LYS A 170 -27.67 -6.52 -4.41
CA LYS A 170 -28.97 -6.94 -3.86
C LYS A 170 -29.70 -5.82 -3.12
N LYS A 171 -28.94 -4.93 -2.47
CA LYS A 171 -29.48 -3.75 -1.77
C LYS A 171 -29.80 -2.58 -2.70
N GLY A 172 -29.59 -2.71 -4.02
CA GLY A 172 -29.79 -1.64 -5.00
C GLY A 172 -28.76 -0.50 -4.92
N LEU A 173 -27.66 -0.71 -4.19
CA LEU A 173 -26.60 0.30 -4.00
C LEU A 173 -25.53 0.24 -5.11
N LEU A 174 -25.47 -0.84 -5.86
CA LEU A 174 -24.60 -1.01 -7.03
C LEU A 174 -25.45 -1.03 -8.30
N TYR A 175 -25.21 -0.07 -9.17
CA TYR A 175 -25.96 0.11 -10.41
C TYR A 175 -25.05 0.61 -11.54
N LYS A 176 -25.47 0.45 -12.79
CA LYS A 176 -24.80 1.04 -13.95
C LYS A 176 -25.17 2.51 -14.08
N GLY A 177 -24.16 3.36 -14.24
CA GLY A 177 -24.33 4.78 -14.43
C GLY A 177 -23.28 5.36 -15.38
N TYR A 178 -23.42 6.64 -15.70
CA TYR A 178 -22.46 7.40 -16.50
C TYR A 178 -21.81 8.46 -15.63
N THR A 179 -20.50 8.65 -15.79
CA THR A 179 -19.76 9.71 -15.14
C THR A 179 -18.74 10.29 -16.11
N ILE A 180 -18.35 11.56 -15.87
CA ILE A 180 -17.26 12.17 -16.61
C ILE A 180 -15.96 11.73 -15.96
N GLN A 181 -15.06 11.19 -16.76
CA GLN A 181 -13.75 10.76 -16.31
C GLN A 181 -12.68 11.20 -17.32
N PRO A 182 -11.55 11.77 -16.85
CA PRO A 182 -10.42 12.03 -17.71
C PRO A 182 -9.91 10.74 -18.37
N TYR A 183 -9.54 10.82 -19.62
CA TYR A 183 -9.09 9.69 -20.42
C TYR A 183 -7.71 9.93 -21.00
N SER A 184 -6.80 8.97 -20.88
CA SER A 184 -5.49 9.00 -21.49
C SER A 184 -5.49 8.19 -22.79
N PRO A 185 -5.38 8.82 -23.97
CA PRO A 185 -5.25 8.09 -25.22
C PRO A 185 -3.99 7.22 -25.28
N ALA A 186 -2.89 7.67 -24.66
CA ALA A 186 -1.63 6.94 -24.62
C ALA A 186 -1.71 5.64 -23.81
N ALA A 187 -2.41 5.66 -22.68
CA ALA A 187 -2.62 4.49 -21.86
C ALA A 187 -3.89 3.68 -22.27
N GLY A 188 -4.74 4.26 -23.14
CA GLY A 188 -5.97 3.63 -23.60
C GLY A 188 -7.02 3.40 -22.51
N THR A 189 -6.99 4.21 -21.44
CA THR A 189 -7.88 4.04 -20.27
C THR A 189 -8.26 5.35 -19.62
N GLY A 190 -9.35 5.31 -18.82
CA GLY A 190 -9.70 6.40 -17.91
C GLY A 190 -8.70 6.51 -16.77
N LEU A 191 -8.49 7.75 -16.30
CA LEU A 191 -7.55 8.04 -15.22
C LEU A 191 -8.30 8.30 -13.92
N SER A 192 -7.77 7.79 -12.81
CA SER A 192 -8.21 8.13 -11.46
C SER A 192 -7.71 9.51 -11.03
N SER A 193 -8.29 10.07 -9.97
CA SER A 193 -7.83 11.35 -9.40
C SER A 193 -6.38 11.31 -8.95
N HIS A 194 -5.89 10.16 -8.49
CA HIS A 194 -4.49 9.99 -8.07
C HIS A 194 -3.52 9.99 -9.25
N GLU A 195 -3.93 9.41 -10.36
CA GLU A 195 -3.12 9.37 -11.59
C GLU A 195 -3.04 10.74 -12.25
N LEU A 196 -4.09 11.55 -12.15
CA LEU A 196 -4.10 12.93 -12.63
C LEU A 196 -3.16 13.85 -11.85
N ASN A 197 -2.98 13.61 -10.56
CA ASN A 197 -2.15 14.44 -9.69
C ASN A 197 -0.64 14.10 -9.75
N GLN A 198 -0.23 13.19 -10.62
CA GLN A 198 1.18 12.85 -10.78
C GLN A 198 1.92 13.92 -11.62
N PRO A 199 3.18 14.26 -11.27
CA PRO A 199 4.00 15.15 -12.06
C PRO A 199 4.14 14.63 -13.49
N GLY A 200 3.93 15.49 -14.48
CA GLY A 200 3.99 15.13 -15.89
C GLY A 200 2.66 14.70 -16.52
N CYS A 201 1.60 14.57 -15.75
CA CYS A 201 0.25 14.32 -16.25
C CYS A 201 -0.38 15.65 -16.72
N CYS A 202 0.02 16.11 -17.91
CA CYS A 202 -0.32 17.44 -18.44
C CYS A 202 -1.61 17.43 -19.27
N LEU A 203 -2.74 16.98 -18.70
CA LEU A 203 -4.03 17.01 -19.41
C LEU A 203 -4.80 18.33 -19.22
N LEU A 204 -4.44 19.14 -18.21
CA LEU A 204 -5.17 20.36 -17.88
C LEU A 204 -4.51 21.66 -18.41
N TYR A 205 -3.27 21.59 -18.89
CA TYR A 205 -2.54 22.79 -19.35
C TYR A 205 -2.63 23.07 -20.86
N THR A 206 -3.30 22.24 -21.64
CA THR A 206 -3.38 22.37 -23.10
C THR A 206 -4.76 22.77 -23.62
N SER A 207 -5.76 22.91 -22.78
CA SER A 207 -7.03 23.52 -23.19
C SER A 207 -6.97 25.01 -22.89
N PRO A 208 -7.02 25.87 -23.90
CA PRO A 208 -7.23 27.30 -23.64
C PRO A 208 -8.54 27.48 -22.89
N SER A 209 -8.49 28.28 -21.83
CA SER A 209 -9.71 28.65 -21.08
C SER A 209 -10.67 29.33 -22.02
N PRO A 210 -11.97 29.04 -22.02
CA PRO A 210 -12.94 29.79 -22.82
C PRO A 210 -13.08 31.25 -22.40
N ARG A 211 -12.26 31.71 -21.45
CA ARG A 211 -12.25 33.09 -20.90
C ARG A 211 -10.99 33.88 -21.23
N ASP A 212 -10.02 33.27 -21.98
CA ASP A 212 -8.83 33.96 -22.49
C ASP A 212 -9.08 34.37 -23.98
#